data_358c0071d8e66fea1e63e0ac00c15615
#
_entry.id   358c0071d8e66fea1e63e0ac00c15615
#
_cell.length_a   1.000
_cell.length_b   1.000
_cell.length_c   1.000
_cell.angle_alpha   90.00
_cell.angle_beta   90.00
_cell.angle_gamma   90.00
#
_symmetry.space_group_name_H-M   'P 1'
#
loop_
_entity.id
_entity.type
_entity.pdbx_description
1 polymer ?
#
loop_
_entity_poly.entity_id
_entity_poly.type
_entity_poly.pdbx_seq_one_letter_code
_entity_poly.pdbx_strand_id
1 'polypeptide(L)'
;KEKNNEYFLVCVDESNEFNSALEYACICAQKQKVNLILLYIIEVANFRHWKGVETIMQEEQKSKAKELLDMYLDEIKNNYKLNIKTMVKRGDRVETILKVLKNKRYKIKNLILGLAMEGNDTNKIINSLTGSFRKNLNLPIIIVPDKNK
;
A
#
# COMPACT_ATOMS: atom_id res chain seq x y z
N LYS A 1 21.56 -17.00 -9.37
CA LYS A 1 20.41 -17.13 -8.46
C LYS A 1 19.22 -16.35 -9.01
N GLU A 2 18.14 -17.04 -9.24
CA GLU A 2 16.91 -16.39 -9.65
C GLU A 2 16.43 -15.47 -8.52
N LYS A 3 16.24 -14.20 -8.85
CA LYS A 3 15.62 -13.28 -7.92
C LYS A 3 14.16 -13.69 -7.78
N ASN A 4 13.71 -13.93 -6.56
CA ASN A 4 12.31 -14.21 -6.32
C ASN A 4 11.50 -12.97 -6.74
N ASN A 5 10.63 -13.15 -7.71
CA ASN A 5 9.78 -12.07 -8.25
C ASN A 5 8.39 -12.06 -7.61
N GLU A 6 8.25 -12.72 -6.47
CA GLU A 6 7.00 -12.75 -5.74
C GLU A 6 6.97 -11.65 -4.68
N TYR A 7 5.81 -11.03 -4.53
CA TYR A 7 5.62 -9.87 -3.67
C TYR A 7 4.36 -9.98 -2.84
N PHE A 8 4.40 -9.40 -1.65
CA PHE A 8 3.20 -8.98 -0.94
C PHE A 8 3.03 -7.49 -1.19
N LEU A 9 1.82 -7.06 -1.52
CA LEU A 9 1.49 -5.65 -1.70
C LEU A 9 0.92 -5.09 -0.41
N VAL A 10 1.54 -4.04 0.11
CA VAL A 10 1.08 -3.35 1.31
C VAL A 10 0.72 -1.93 0.92
N CYS A 11 -0.51 -1.51 1.21
CA CYS A 11 -0.94 -0.15 0.94
C CYS A 11 -0.60 0.72 2.15
N VAL A 12 0.22 1.73 1.91
CA VAL A 12 0.69 2.65 2.96
C VAL A 12 -0.37 3.70 3.23
N ASP A 13 -0.67 3.91 4.49
CA ASP A 13 -1.48 5.06 4.92
C ASP A 13 -0.84 5.66 6.17
N GLU A 14 -1.38 6.81 6.61
CA GLU A 14 -0.83 7.51 7.77
C GLU A 14 -1.51 7.12 9.08
N SER A 15 -2.31 6.06 9.07
CA SER A 15 -3.01 5.59 10.26
C SER A 15 -2.12 4.77 11.18
N ASN A 16 -2.51 4.66 12.44
CA ASN A 16 -1.80 3.82 13.40
C ASN A 16 -1.92 2.33 13.05
N GLU A 17 -3.02 1.93 12.44
CA GLU A 17 -3.26 0.55 12.02
C GLU A 17 -2.26 0.07 10.98
N PHE A 18 -1.71 1.00 10.20
CA PHE A 18 -0.73 0.66 9.20
C PHE A 18 0.54 0.05 9.80
N ASN A 19 0.96 0.52 10.97
CA ASN A 19 2.17 0.01 11.63
C ASN A 19 2.03 -1.48 11.93
N SER A 20 0.87 -1.92 12.40
CA SER A 20 0.60 -3.34 12.65
C SER A 20 0.56 -4.15 11.35
N ALA A 21 -0.04 -3.60 10.31
CA ALA A 21 -0.09 -4.25 9.00
C ALA A 21 1.31 -4.39 8.40
N LEU A 22 2.14 -3.35 8.51
CA LEU A 22 3.50 -3.37 7.99
C LEU A 22 4.36 -4.41 8.73
N GLU A 23 4.30 -4.43 10.05
CA GLU A 23 5.02 -5.41 10.84
C GLU A 23 4.63 -6.84 10.48
N TYR A 24 3.33 -7.11 10.37
CA TYR A 24 2.83 -8.40 9.94
C TYR A 24 3.36 -8.79 8.56
N ALA A 25 3.30 -7.85 7.63
CA ALA A 25 3.76 -8.08 6.26
C ALA A 25 5.27 -8.42 6.23
N CYS A 26 6.07 -7.70 7.00
CA CYS A 26 7.51 -7.94 7.07
C CYS A 26 7.83 -9.32 7.63
N ILE A 27 7.17 -9.70 8.72
CA ILE A 27 7.37 -11.01 9.35
C ILE A 27 7.00 -12.13 8.37
N CYS A 28 5.84 -12.02 7.74
CA CYS A 28 5.37 -13.05 6.80
C CYS A 28 6.24 -13.11 5.54
N ALA A 29 6.62 -11.96 5.01
CA ALA A 29 7.46 -11.91 3.82
C ALA A 29 8.82 -12.53 4.07
N GLN A 30 9.41 -12.25 5.23
CA GLN A 30 10.71 -12.83 5.59
C GLN A 30 10.61 -14.36 5.74
N LYS A 31 9.56 -14.85 6.39
CA LYS A 31 9.34 -16.29 6.55
C LYS A 31 9.11 -17.01 5.23
N GLN A 32 8.36 -16.41 4.34
CA GLN A 32 8.01 -17.01 3.05
C GLN A 32 9.02 -16.71 1.95
N LYS A 33 10.03 -15.89 2.25
CA LYS A 33 11.06 -15.48 1.29
C LYS A 33 10.48 -14.78 0.06
N VAL A 34 9.49 -13.95 0.29
CA VAL A 34 8.92 -13.06 -0.74
C VAL A 34 9.35 -11.63 -0.46
N ASN A 35 9.22 -10.78 -1.47
CA ASN A 35 9.55 -9.38 -1.38
C ASN A 35 8.32 -8.55 -1.01
N LEU A 36 8.53 -7.27 -0.67
CA LEU A 36 7.43 -6.36 -0.40
C LEU A 36 7.36 -5.25 -1.43
N ILE A 37 6.15 -4.84 -1.75
CA ILE A 37 5.88 -3.59 -2.44
C ILE A 37 5.10 -2.70 -1.47
N LEU A 38 5.64 -1.51 -1.19
CA LEU A 38 4.93 -0.49 -0.43
C LEU A 38 4.31 0.48 -1.43
N LEU A 39 3.01 0.51 -1.47
CA LEU A 39 2.25 1.37 -2.39
C LEU A 39 1.64 2.54 -1.64
N TYR A 40 2.02 3.74 -2.02
CA TYR A 40 1.41 4.97 -1.53
C TYR A 40 0.56 5.57 -2.64
N ILE A 41 -0.72 5.81 -2.35
CA ILE A 41 -1.66 6.36 -3.32
C ILE A 41 -2.02 7.80 -2.92
N ILE A 42 -1.73 8.72 -3.82
CA ILE A 42 -2.13 10.11 -3.68
C ILE A 42 -3.51 10.24 -4.32
N GLU A 43 -4.52 10.51 -3.50
CA GLU A 43 -5.87 10.71 -4.01
C GLU A 43 -5.94 12.04 -4.75
N VAL A 44 -6.58 12.02 -5.92
CA VAL A 44 -6.77 13.23 -6.70
C VAL A 44 -7.98 13.97 -6.14
N ALA A 45 -7.70 15.04 -5.40
CA ALA A 45 -8.76 15.95 -4.97
C ALA A 45 -9.20 16.80 -6.17
N ASN A 46 -10.48 17.19 -6.17
CA ASN A 46 -11.06 17.96 -7.25
C ASN A 46 -10.60 19.43 -7.21
N PHE A 47 -9.36 19.69 -7.66
CA PHE A 47 -8.82 21.05 -7.78
C PHE A 47 -8.97 21.61 -9.20
N ARG A 48 -10.10 21.33 -9.86
CA ARG A 48 -10.33 21.70 -11.27
C ARG A 48 -10.24 23.20 -11.58
N HIS A 49 -10.31 24.05 -10.56
CA HIS A 49 -10.35 25.49 -10.73
C HIS A 49 -9.02 26.21 -10.45
N TRP A 50 -7.95 25.49 -10.10
CA TRP A 50 -6.72 26.11 -9.61
C TRP A 50 -5.47 25.43 -10.19
N LYS A 51 -5.28 25.53 -11.51
CA LYS A 51 -4.20 24.81 -12.21
C LYS A 51 -2.79 25.03 -11.65
N GLY A 52 -2.45 26.26 -11.26
CA GLY A 52 -1.13 26.52 -10.68
C GLY A 52 -0.94 25.96 -9.29
N VAL A 53 -1.98 26.09 -8.46
CA VAL A 53 -1.99 25.56 -7.09
C VAL A 53 -1.96 24.04 -7.11
N GLU A 54 -2.69 23.43 -8.04
CA GLU A 54 -2.72 21.98 -8.19
C GLU A 54 -1.33 21.40 -8.44
N THR A 55 -0.55 22.00 -9.34
CA THR A 55 0.81 21.52 -9.64
C THR A 55 1.72 21.57 -8.42
N ILE A 56 1.69 22.68 -7.68
CA ILE A 56 2.48 22.85 -6.46
C ILE A 56 2.08 21.81 -5.41
N MET A 57 0.78 21.63 -5.20
CA MET A 57 0.27 20.66 -4.23
C MET A 57 0.63 19.22 -4.60
N GLN A 58 0.60 18.90 -5.91
CA GLN A 58 1.00 17.58 -6.38
C GLN A 58 2.46 17.28 -6.09
N GLU A 59 3.34 18.25 -6.31
CA GLU A 59 4.76 18.11 -6.03
C GLU A 59 5.03 17.95 -4.53
N GLU A 60 4.32 18.73 -3.70
CA GLU A 60 4.42 18.62 -2.26
C GLU A 60 3.93 17.26 -1.75
N GLN A 61 2.83 16.76 -2.29
CA GLN A 61 2.31 15.45 -1.94
C GLN A 61 3.26 14.33 -2.35
N LYS A 62 3.86 14.44 -3.52
CA LYS A 62 4.89 13.50 -3.97
C LYS A 62 6.09 13.48 -3.04
N SER A 63 6.57 14.66 -2.64
CA SER A 63 7.71 14.79 -1.74
C SER A 63 7.40 14.17 -0.38
N LYS A 64 6.22 14.43 0.17
CA LYS A 64 5.79 13.86 1.45
C LYS A 64 5.66 12.33 1.36
N ALA A 65 5.10 11.83 0.26
CA ALA A 65 4.97 10.40 0.05
C ALA A 65 6.33 9.72 0.02
N LYS A 66 7.28 10.33 -0.69
CA LYS A 66 8.64 9.81 -0.80
C LYS A 66 9.35 9.81 0.55
N GLU A 67 9.25 10.89 1.31
CA GLU A 67 9.83 10.99 2.64
C GLU A 67 9.28 9.90 3.58
N LEU A 68 7.97 9.70 3.55
CA LEU A 68 7.32 8.67 4.36
C LEU A 68 7.79 7.28 3.97
N LEU A 69 7.84 6.99 2.68
CA LEU A 69 8.32 5.70 2.18
C LEU A 69 9.78 5.45 2.53
N ASP A 70 10.63 6.47 2.41
CA ASP A 70 12.05 6.37 2.78
C ASP A 70 12.21 6.07 4.27
N MET A 71 11.38 6.68 5.12
CA MET A 71 11.38 6.41 6.55
C MET A 71 11.03 4.95 6.85
N TYR A 72 9.99 4.43 6.21
CA TYR A 72 9.62 3.02 6.38
C TYR A 72 10.68 2.08 5.82
N LEU A 73 11.29 2.43 4.69
CA LEU A 73 12.40 1.64 4.13
C LEU A 73 13.55 1.48 5.12
N ASP A 74 13.98 2.58 5.72
CA ASP A 74 15.06 2.56 6.70
C ASP A 74 14.71 1.71 7.91
N GLU A 75 13.50 1.86 8.42
CA GLU A 75 13.01 1.08 9.55
C GLU A 75 13.00 -0.41 9.24
N ILE A 76 12.51 -0.78 8.05
CA ILE A 76 12.45 -2.18 7.65
C ILE A 76 13.83 -2.77 7.45
N LYS A 77 14.74 -2.05 6.78
CA LYS A 77 16.10 -2.51 6.53
C LYS A 77 16.88 -2.77 7.83
N ASN A 78 16.59 -2.00 8.86
CA ASN A 78 17.25 -2.16 10.16
C ASN A 78 16.77 -3.40 10.92
N ASN A 79 15.56 -3.86 10.65
CA ASN A 79 14.93 -4.93 11.42
C ASN A 79 14.70 -6.22 10.65
N TYR A 80 14.71 -6.18 9.33
CA TYR A 80 14.38 -7.33 8.49
C TYR A 80 15.30 -7.44 7.28
N LYS A 81 15.52 -8.68 6.82
CA LYS A 81 16.24 -8.92 5.56
C LYS A 81 15.22 -9.12 4.45
N LEU A 82 14.83 -8.02 3.82
CA LEU A 82 13.81 -8.01 2.78
C LEU A 82 14.23 -7.09 1.64
N ASN A 83 13.86 -7.48 0.44
CA ASN A 83 13.90 -6.58 -0.72
C ASN A 83 12.56 -5.87 -0.80
N ILE A 84 12.61 -4.54 -0.85
CA ILE A 84 11.41 -3.73 -0.83
C ILE A 84 11.41 -2.81 -2.03
N LYS A 85 10.28 -2.78 -2.71
CA LYS A 85 10.02 -1.85 -3.78
C LYS A 85 8.98 -0.84 -3.29
N THR A 86 9.20 0.41 -3.61
CA THR A 86 8.22 1.45 -3.28
C THR A 86 7.56 1.96 -4.56
N MET A 87 6.28 2.29 -4.45
CA MET A 87 5.51 2.87 -5.54
C MET A 87 4.69 4.03 -5.03
N VAL A 88 4.70 5.13 -5.77
CA VAL A 88 3.80 6.26 -5.54
C VAL A 88 2.92 6.37 -6.78
N LYS A 89 1.61 6.25 -6.58
CA LYS A 89 0.63 6.34 -7.66
C LYS A 89 -0.39 7.41 -7.32
N ARG A 90 -1.06 7.94 -8.33
CA ARG A 90 -2.11 8.93 -8.18
C ARG A 90 -3.41 8.40 -8.77
N GLY A 91 -4.51 8.68 -8.07
CA GLY A 91 -5.83 8.29 -8.55
C GLY A 91 -6.73 7.83 -7.42
N ASP A 92 -7.82 7.19 -7.79
CA ASP A 92 -8.71 6.53 -6.85
C ASP A 92 -8.01 5.33 -6.22
N ARG A 93 -8.17 5.16 -4.90
CA ARG A 93 -7.47 4.11 -4.18
C ARG A 93 -7.79 2.71 -4.69
N VAL A 94 -9.07 2.38 -4.81
CA VAL A 94 -9.49 1.05 -5.21
C VAL A 94 -9.04 0.73 -6.63
N GLU A 95 -9.29 1.65 -7.56
CA GLU A 95 -8.89 1.48 -8.95
C GLU A 95 -7.38 1.33 -9.10
N THR A 96 -6.62 2.13 -8.36
CA THR A 96 -5.16 2.10 -8.40
C THR A 96 -4.62 0.77 -7.86
N ILE A 97 -5.17 0.30 -6.73
CA ILE A 97 -4.80 -1.01 -6.18
C ILE A 97 -5.06 -2.10 -7.21
N LEU A 98 -6.23 -2.11 -7.83
CA LEU A 98 -6.58 -3.12 -8.81
C LEU A 98 -5.65 -3.09 -10.03
N LYS A 99 -5.25 -1.91 -10.48
CA LYS A 99 -4.28 -1.78 -11.57
C LYS A 99 -2.92 -2.38 -11.21
N VAL A 100 -2.45 -2.12 -10.00
CA VAL A 100 -1.18 -2.68 -9.54
C VAL A 100 -1.27 -4.21 -9.45
N LEU A 101 -2.38 -4.74 -8.93
CA LEU A 101 -2.58 -6.17 -8.81
C LEU A 101 -2.64 -6.87 -10.17
N LYS A 102 -3.11 -6.19 -11.20
CA LYS A 102 -3.20 -6.73 -12.56
C LYS A 102 -1.90 -6.60 -13.35
N ASN A 103 -0.93 -5.86 -12.85
CA ASN A 103 0.33 -5.67 -13.55
C ASN A 103 1.14 -6.96 -13.52
N LYS A 104 1.30 -7.58 -14.68
CA LYS A 104 1.99 -8.87 -14.81
C LYS A 104 3.49 -8.81 -14.53
N ARG A 105 4.05 -7.60 -14.46
CA ARG A 105 5.46 -7.40 -14.12
C ARG A 105 5.78 -7.89 -12.71
N TYR A 106 4.81 -7.82 -11.81
CA TYR A 106 4.97 -8.21 -10.40
C TYR A 106 4.04 -9.37 -10.09
N LYS A 107 4.61 -10.43 -9.54
CA LYS A 107 3.83 -11.56 -9.10
C LYS A 107 3.38 -11.34 -7.67
N ILE A 108 2.24 -10.68 -7.53
CA ILE A 108 1.69 -10.34 -6.22
C ILE A 108 0.89 -11.51 -5.68
N LYS A 109 1.31 -11.99 -4.51
CA LYS A 109 0.71 -13.17 -3.87
C LYS A 109 -0.45 -12.80 -2.95
N ASN A 110 -0.33 -11.69 -2.23
CA ASN A 110 -1.32 -11.23 -1.25
C ASN A 110 -1.37 -9.72 -1.22
N LEU A 111 -2.55 -9.20 -0.93
CA LEU A 111 -2.76 -7.78 -0.60
C LEU A 111 -2.93 -7.68 0.92
N ILE A 112 -2.16 -6.82 1.57
CA ILE A 112 -2.19 -6.65 3.01
C ILE A 112 -2.68 -5.24 3.35
N LEU A 113 -3.73 -5.17 4.17
CA LEU A 113 -4.37 -3.91 4.56
C LEU A 113 -4.53 -3.85 6.07
N GLY A 114 -4.43 -2.67 6.65
CA GLY A 114 -4.75 -2.46 8.06
C GLY A 114 -6.25 -2.32 8.25
N LEU A 115 -6.76 -2.80 9.37
CA LEU A 115 -8.16 -2.65 9.74
C LEU A 115 -8.31 -1.44 10.65
N ALA A 116 -9.05 -0.44 10.22
CA ALA A 116 -9.34 0.72 11.05
C ALA A 116 -10.45 0.38 12.04
N MET A 117 -10.26 0.73 13.30
CA MET A 117 -11.25 0.49 14.36
C MET A 117 -12.37 1.52 14.35
N GLU A 118 -12.09 2.72 13.85
CA GLU A 118 -13.09 3.76 13.66
C GLU A 118 -13.17 4.13 12.19
N GLY A 119 -14.39 4.43 11.71
CA GLY A 119 -14.64 4.61 10.29
C GLY A 119 -13.66 5.55 9.60
N ASN A 120 -12.88 5.01 8.70
CA ASN A 120 -11.99 5.77 7.83
C ASN A 120 -11.93 5.14 6.46
N ASP A 121 -11.09 5.71 5.60
CA ASP A 121 -10.99 5.32 4.19
C ASP A 121 -10.50 3.89 3.97
N THR A 122 -9.70 3.34 4.90
CA THR A 122 -9.20 1.97 4.79
C THR A 122 -10.34 0.95 4.78
N ASN A 123 -11.33 1.13 5.66
CA ASN A 123 -12.48 0.23 5.71
C ASN A 123 -13.35 0.37 4.46
N LYS A 124 -13.41 1.55 3.87
CA LYS A 124 -14.09 1.74 2.58
C LYS A 124 -13.40 0.95 1.47
N ILE A 125 -12.08 0.90 1.47
CA ILE A 125 -11.31 0.09 0.51
C ILE A 125 -11.65 -1.38 0.69
N ILE A 126 -11.63 -1.89 1.91
CA ILE A 126 -11.97 -3.28 2.23
C ILE A 126 -13.38 -3.60 1.73
N ASN A 127 -14.36 -2.75 2.04
CA ASN A 127 -15.74 -2.94 1.63
C ASN A 127 -15.90 -2.93 0.11
N SER A 128 -15.20 -2.05 -0.58
CA SER A 128 -15.24 -1.98 -2.05
C SER A 128 -14.64 -3.22 -2.70
N LEU A 129 -13.48 -3.66 -2.22
CA LEU A 129 -12.78 -4.81 -2.79
C LEU A 129 -13.54 -6.11 -2.57
N THR A 130 -14.18 -6.27 -1.42
CA THR A 130 -14.95 -7.47 -1.09
C THR A 130 -16.41 -7.40 -1.57
N GLY A 131 -16.88 -6.20 -1.92
CA GLY A 131 -18.22 -5.94 -2.43
C GLY A 131 -18.26 -5.73 -3.93
N SER A 132 -18.33 -4.46 -4.35
CA SER A 132 -18.51 -4.07 -5.76
C SER A 132 -17.41 -4.60 -6.68
N PHE A 133 -16.19 -4.67 -6.21
CA PHE A 133 -15.03 -5.08 -7.01
C PHE A 133 -14.56 -6.51 -6.74
N ARG A 134 -15.35 -7.31 -6.04
CA ARG A 134 -14.95 -8.68 -5.68
C ARG A 134 -14.58 -9.57 -6.86
N LYS A 135 -15.19 -9.35 -8.00
CA LYS A 135 -14.90 -10.11 -9.23
C LYS A 135 -13.54 -9.78 -9.84
N ASN A 136 -12.97 -8.64 -9.45
CA ASN A 136 -11.67 -8.19 -9.94
C ASN A 136 -10.52 -8.71 -9.08
N LEU A 137 -10.84 -9.33 -7.94
CA LEU A 137 -9.84 -9.92 -7.05
C LEU A 137 -9.60 -11.37 -7.41
N ASN A 138 -8.33 -11.70 -7.61
CA ASN A 138 -7.92 -13.08 -7.89
C ASN A 138 -6.80 -13.54 -6.96
N LEU A 139 -6.66 -12.86 -5.81
CA LEU A 139 -5.66 -13.21 -4.82
C LEU A 139 -6.19 -12.91 -3.41
N PRO A 140 -5.61 -13.51 -2.37
CA PRO A 140 -6.07 -13.28 -1.00
C PRO A 140 -5.81 -11.87 -0.50
N ILE A 141 -6.72 -11.38 0.34
CA ILE A 141 -6.54 -10.14 1.08
C ILE A 141 -6.33 -10.51 2.54
N ILE A 142 -5.28 -9.96 3.13
CA ILE A 142 -5.01 -10.12 4.55
C ILE A 142 -5.33 -8.79 5.24
N ILE A 143 -6.22 -8.84 6.20
CA ILE A 143 -6.66 -7.67 6.96
C ILE A 143 -6.07 -7.77 8.35
N VAL A 144 -5.23 -6.79 8.73
CA VAL A 144 -4.50 -6.82 9.99
C VAL A 144 -5.08 -5.78 10.95
N PRO A 145 -5.64 -6.22 12.09
CA PRO A 145 -6.13 -5.28 13.09
C PRO A 145 -4.97 -4.60 13.84
N ASP A 146 -5.26 -3.44 14.42
CA ASP A 146 -4.29 -2.74 15.24
C ASP A 146 -4.09 -3.50 16.55
N LYS A 147 -2.88 -3.98 16.80
CA LYS A 147 -2.57 -4.75 18.00
C LYS A 147 -2.39 -3.91 19.26
N ASN A 148 -2.36 -2.58 19.12
CA ASN A 148 -2.12 -1.66 20.24
C ASN A 148 -3.40 -1.16 20.90
N LYS A 149 -4.49 -1.87 20.72
CA LYS A 149 -5.75 -1.55 21.40
C LYS A 149 -6.08 -2.53 22.49
#